data_27b8908385addad24b84a3f957eebc0d
#
_entry.id   27b8908385addad24b84a3f957eebc0d
#
_cell.length_a   1.000
_cell.length_b   1.000
_cell.length_c   1.000
_cell.angle_alpha   90.00
_cell.angle_beta   90.00
_cell.angle_gamma   90.00
#
_symmetry.space_group_name_H-M   'P 1'
#
loop_
_entity.id
_entity.type
_entity.pdbx_description
1 polymer ?
#
loop_
_entity_poly.entity_id
_entity_poly.type
_entity_poly.pdbx_seq_one_letter_code
_entity_poly.pdbx_strand_id
1 'polypeptide(L)'
;MNASASQQFTMPADPPRPPAAHSILDTPTSIPYSSGVDLFFTAVAAIMLYLHSLRDFAREVTQLGGSHLRQFLQRATANRFAGALTGAVSAAIVQSSSVVNFITMGLTEQKVLSMRAAWTVMIGANVGTTLTAWLIAHKFTGLGPIFVSVGGLWSLFGPRRWRTYGHPVFHFGLIFLALSLISSTLMPLAQTPEVLSWAGTLSTPLRALIFGAGLTMLVQSSSVVVGLTVLSVAGGLIEPELSIWVVVGANLGTGWVALFTSSSLGPIARRLSMFNAGLDLCGLALFVAVLQFAIRPLLALMPEPGLQVALVHSAFNLSAAAMALLLLPWIWSYLERFVPEEAK
;
A
#
# COMPACT_ATOMS: atom_id res chain seq x y z
N MET A 1 -39.08 -76.68 39.74
CA MET A 1 -40.12 -76.50 38.72
C MET A 1 -40.34 -75.03 38.61
N ASN A 2 -40.05 -74.44 37.55
CA ASN A 2 -40.53 -73.31 36.81
C ASN A 2 -39.34 -72.57 36.13
N ALA A 3 -39.22 -72.86 34.82
CA ALA A 3 -38.38 -72.12 33.91
C ALA A 3 -39.09 -70.86 33.49
N SER A 4 -38.43 -69.71 33.63
CA SER A 4 -38.94 -68.46 33.04
C SER A 4 -38.03 -68.11 31.85
N ALA A 5 -38.63 -68.19 30.67
CA ALA A 5 -38.02 -67.87 29.39
C ALA A 5 -37.90 -66.31 29.30
N SER A 6 -36.68 -65.82 29.17
CA SER A 6 -36.37 -64.42 28.80
C SER A 6 -36.45 -64.27 27.29
N GLN A 7 -37.52 -63.65 26.81
CA GLN A 7 -37.62 -63.18 25.43
C GLN A 7 -36.61 -62.05 25.17
N GLN A 8 -35.61 -62.30 24.31
CA GLN A 8 -34.77 -61.26 23.75
C GLN A 8 -35.56 -60.47 22.71
N PHE A 9 -35.78 -59.18 23.00
CA PHE A 9 -36.36 -58.22 22.07
C PHE A 9 -35.24 -57.76 21.13
N THR A 10 -35.25 -58.22 19.91
CA THR A 10 -34.36 -57.74 18.81
C THR A 10 -34.95 -56.45 18.26
N MET A 11 -34.26 -55.34 18.42
CA MET A 11 -34.61 -54.07 17.78
C MET A 11 -34.48 -54.21 16.25
N PRO A 12 -35.35 -53.62 15.46
CA PRO A 12 -35.21 -53.62 14.01
C PRO A 12 -34.02 -52.74 13.60
N ALA A 13 -33.27 -53.22 12.58
CA ALA A 13 -32.13 -52.50 12.03
C ALA A 13 -32.53 -51.11 11.48
N ASP A 14 -31.73 -50.10 11.79
CA ASP A 14 -31.86 -48.75 11.24
C ASP A 14 -31.91 -48.77 9.70
N PRO A 15 -32.78 -47.96 9.07
CA PRO A 15 -32.79 -47.87 7.61
C PRO A 15 -31.47 -47.29 7.10
N PRO A 16 -31.00 -47.71 5.91
CA PRO A 16 -29.76 -47.22 5.34
C PRO A 16 -29.83 -45.68 5.18
N ARG A 17 -28.82 -44.99 5.71
CA ARG A 17 -28.68 -43.54 5.53
C ARG A 17 -28.53 -43.22 4.04
N PRO A 18 -29.23 -42.19 3.53
CA PRO A 18 -29.05 -41.78 2.15
C PRO A 18 -27.58 -41.33 1.93
N PRO A 19 -27.02 -41.58 0.74
CA PRO A 19 -25.66 -41.18 0.43
C PRO A 19 -25.57 -39.64 0.64
N ALA A 20 -24.52 -39.23 1.36
CA ALA A 20 -24.26 -37.79 1.59
C ALA A 20 -24.23 -37.09 0.24
N ALA A 21 -25.13 -36.14 0.05
CA ALA A 21 -25.09 -35.27 -1.11
C ALA A 21 -23.75 -34.53 -1.06
N HIS A 22 -22.80 -34.95 -1.91
CA HIS A 22 -21.59 -34.18 -2.16
C HIS A 22 -22.05 -32.80 -2.64
N SER A 23 -21.89 -31.80 -1.79
CA SER A 23 -22.16 -30.42 -2.17
C SER A 23 -21.17 -30.05 -3.27
N ILE A 24 -21.69 -29.67 -4.43
CA ILE A 24 -20.90 -29.18 -5.56
C ILE A 24 -20.11 -27.90 -5.19
N LEU A 25 -20.27 -27.39 -3.95
CA LEU A 25 -19.60 -26.21 -3.41
C LEU A 25 -18.29 -26.49 -2.65
N ASP A 26 -17.93 -27.77 -2.44
CA ASP A 26 -16.65 -28.17 -1.83
C ASP A 26 -15.57 -28.42 -2.88
N THR A 27 -15.49 -27.62 -3.93
CA THR A 27 -14.27 -27.56 -4.74
C THR A 27 -13.25 -26.74 -3.96
N PRO A 28 -12.13 -27.37 -3.53
CA PRO A 28 -11.02 -26.58 -3.01
C PRO A 28 -10.52 -25.70 -4.15
N THR A 29 -10.71 -24.40 -4.04
CA THR A 29 -10.12 -23.37 -4.93
C THR A 29 -8.60 -23.24 -4.71
N SER A 30 -7.97 -24.22 -4.09
CA SER A 30 -6.52 -24.33 -3.97
C SER A 30 -5.98 -24.97 -5.25
N ILE A 31 -5.28 -24.17 -6.05
CA ILE A 31 -4.36 -24.71 -7.06
C ILE A 31 -3.44 -25.67 -6.30
N PRO A 32 -3.38 -26.96 -6.63
CA PRO A 32 -2.51 -27.90 -5.95
C PRO A 32 -1.06 -27.53 -6.31
N TYR A 33 -0.39 -26.77 -5.46
CA TYR A 33 1.04 -26.55 -5.59
C TYR A 33 1.74 -27.85 -5.29
N SER A 34 2.36 -28.47 -6.29
CA SER A 34 3.00 -29.78 -6.19
C SER A 34 4.34 -29.73 -5.44
N SER A 35 4.92 -28.53 -5.29
CA SER A 35 6.19 -28.33 -4.57
C SER A 35 6.30 -26.91 -3.97
N GLY A 36 7.15 -26.74 -2.95
CA GLY A 36 7.48 -25.42 -2.40
C GLY A 36 8.10 -24.47 -3.44
N VAL A 37 8.74 -25.04 -4.47
CA VAL A 37 9.32 -24.30 -5.60
C VAL A 37 8.23 -23.64 -6.44
N ASP A 38 7.14 -24.36 -6.74
CA ASP A 38 6.00 -23.82 -7.52
C ASP A 38 5.33 -22.66 -6.75
N LEU A 39 5.17 -22.84 -5.45
CA LEU A 39 4.59 -21.82 -4.57
C LEU A 39 5.46 -20.56 -4.53
N PHE A 40 6.78 -20.73 -4.44
CA PHE A 40 7.73 -19.61 -4.47
C PHE A 40 7.65 -18.84 -5.80
N PHE A 41 7.72 -19.52 -6.94
CA PHE A 41 7.62 -18.85 -8.23
C PHE A 41 6.26 -18.20 -8.47
N THR A 42 5.18 -18.79 -7.97
CA THR A 42 3.84 -18.19 -8.04
C THR A 42 3.76 -16.91 -7.18
N ALA A 43 4.34 -16.90 -5.99
CA ALA A 43 4.43 -15.72 -5.16
C ALA A 43 5.23 -14.60 -5.85
N VAL A 44 6.39 -14.94 -6.42
CA VAL A 44 7.21 -13.99 -7.19
C VAL A 44 6.43 -13.46 -8.40
N ALA A 45 5.76 -14.32 -9.17
CA ALA A 45 4.95 -13.90 -10.31
C ALA A 45 3.80 -12.97 -9.89
N ALA A 46 3.12 -13.28 -8.80
CA ALA A 46 2.05 -12.44 -8.26
C ALA A 46 2.58 -11.06 -7.79
N ILE A 47 3.75 -11.02 -7.16
CA ILE A 47 4.42 -9.77 -6.79
C ILE A 47 4.79 -8.98 -8.05
N MET A 48 5.37 -9.63 -9.07
CA MET A 48 5.70 -8.97 -10.34
C MET A 48 4.46 -8.43 -11.04
N LEU A 49 3.36 -9.20 -11.06
CA LEU A 49 2.07 -8.74 -11.59
C LEU A 49 1.57 -7.51 -10.83
N TYR A 50 1.64 -7.52 -9.51
CA TYR A 50 1.27 -6.37 -8.68
C TYR A 50 2.08 -5.12 -9.00
N LEU A 51 3.41 -5.26 -9.07
CA LEU A 51 4.34 -4.16 -9.36
C LEU A 51 4.09 -3.55 -10.75
N HIS A 52 3.93 -4.40 -11.78
CA HIS A 52 3.67 -3.94 -13.13
C HIS A 52 2.29 -3.27 -13.23
N SER A 53 1.26 -3.89 -12.66
CA SER A 53 -0.09 -3.35 -12.68
C SER A 53 -0.18 -1.99 -12.00
N LEU A 54 0.51 -1.79 -10.87
CA LEU A 54 0.54 -0.52 -10.16
C LEU A 54 1.27 0.57 -10.99
N ARG A 55 2.39 0.23 -11.62
CA ARG A 55 3.13 1.16 -12.49
C ARG A 55 2.30 1.54 -13.72
N ASP A 56 1.69 0.58 -14.37
CA ASP A 56 0.88 0.80 -15.56
C ASP A 56 -0.39 1.59 -15.22
N PHE A 57 -1.04 1.28 -14.09
CA PHE A 57 -2.17 2.09 -13.59
C PHE A 57 -1.77 3.56 -13.41
N ALA A 58 -0.68 3.82 -12.68
CA ALA A 58 -0.19 5.18 -12.45
C ALA A 58 0.18 5.89 -13.76
N ARG A 59 0.79 5.17 -14.72
CA ARG A 59 1.13 5.68 -16.06
C ARG A 59 -0.12 6.03 -16.86
N GLU A 60 -1.09 5.14 -16.92
CA GLU A 60 -2.35 5.35 -17.67
C GLU A 60 -3.15 6.53 -17.09
N VAL A 61 -3.32 6.59 -15.77
CA VAL A 61 -4.00 7.72 -15.11
C VAL A 61 -3.26 9.04 -15.39
N THR A 62 -1.93 9.01 -15.34
CA THR A 62 -1.12 10.22 -15.61
C THR A 62 -1.20 10.63 -17.08
N GLN A 63 -1.21 9.68 -18.02
CA GLN A 63 -1.37 9.98 -19.45
C GLN A 63 -2.74 10.58 -19.77
N LEU A 64 -3.81 10.02 -19.21
CA LEU A 64 -5.17 10.51 -19.41
C LEU A 64 -5.41 11.86 -18.73
N GLY A 65 -4.87 12.03 -17.54
CA GLY A 65 -5.07 13.22 -16.71
C GLY A 65 -3.96 14.26 -16.80
N GLY A 66 -2.89 14.05 -17.55
CA GLY A 66 -1.62 14.77 -17.43
C GLY A 66 -1.73 16.30 -17.51
N SER A 67 -2.52 16.85 -18.44
CA SER A 67 -2.77 18.29 -18.50
C SER A 67 -3.65 18.78 -17.35
N HIS A 68 -4.67 18.03 -16.98
CA HIS A 68 -5.56 18.35 -15.86
C HIS A 68 -4.83 18.20 -14.52
N LEU A 69 -4.02 17.16 -14.37
CA LEU A 69 -3.19 16.97 -13.17
C LEU A 69 -2.19 18.11 -13.00
N ARG A 70 -1.50 18.52 -14.08
CA ARG A 70 -0.61 19.68 -14.05
C ARG A 70 -1.34 20.96 -13.67
N GLN A 71 -2.48 21.25 -14.30
CA GLN A 71 -3.30 22.43 -13.97
C GLN A 71 -3.82 22.38 -12.53
N PHE A 72 -4.21 21.19 -12.05
CA PHE A 72 -4.66 21.00 -10.68
C PHE A 72 -3.53 21.26 -9.68
N LEU A 73 -2.32 20.75 -9.94
CA LEU A 73 -1.14 21.01 -9.14
C LEU A 73 -0.75 22.50 -9.15
N GLN A 74 -0.90 23.20 -10.29
CA GLN A 74 -0.65 24.63 -10.38
C GLN A 74 -1.60 25.48 -9.51
N ARG A 75 -2.83 25.02 -9.27
CA ARG A 75 -3.79 25.66 -8.37
C ARG A 75 -3.42 25.53 -6.89
N ALA A 76 -2.44 24.69 -6.55
CA ALA A 76 -1.95 24.48 -5.20
C ALA A 76 -1.27 25.72 -4.56
N THR A 77 -1.12 26.81 -5.30
CA THR A 77 -0.41 28.03 -4.85
C THR A 77 -1.19 28.90 -3.89
N ALA A 78 -2.49 28.69 -3.70
CA ALA A 78 -3.36 29.55 -2.90
C ALA A 78 -2.93 29.63 -1.42
N ASN A 79 -2.64 28.49 -0.81
CA ASN A 79 -2.12 28.40 0.57
C ASN A 79 -1.58 26.99 0.84
N ARG A 80 -0.87 26.83 1.98
CA ARG A 80 -0.25 25.55 2.37
C ARG A 80 -1.24 24.37 2.49
N PHE A 81 -2.45 24.62 2.96
CA PHE A 81 -3.47 23.58 3.11
C PHE A 81 -4.05 23.17 1.76
N ALA A 82 -4.29 24.14 0.87
CA ALA A 82 -4.71 23.86 -0.50
C ALA A 82 -3.66 23.03 -1.26
N GLY A 83 -2.36 23.36 -1.09
CA GLY A 83 -1.26 22.60 -1.65
C GLY A 83 -1.26 21.15 -1.15
N ALA A 84 -1.36 20.96 0.17
CA ALA A 84 -1.40 19.61 0.76
C ALA A 84 -2.64 18.83 0.32
N LEU A 85 -3.82 19.44 0.28
CA LEU A 85 -5.04 18.80 -0.20
C LEU A 85 -4.91 18.39 -1.67
N THR A 86 -4.36 19.28 -2.50
CA THR A 86 -4.11 18.99 -3.93
C THR A 86 -3.17 17.80 -4.09
N GLY A 87 -2.08 17.75 -3.31
CA GLY A 87 -1.16 16.62 -3.29
C GLY A 87 -1.83 15.33 -2.83
N ALA A 88 -2.60 15.38 -1.75
CA ALA A 88 -3.31 14.22 -1.21
C ALA A 88 -4.33 13.65 -2.20
N VAL A 89 -5.15 14.49 -2.81
CA VAL A 89 -6.13 14.06 -3.83
C VAL A 89 -5.42 13.49 -5.05
N SER A 90 -4.35 14.15 -5.53
CA SER A 90 -3.58 13.66 -6.67
C SER A 90 -2.99 12.29 -6.41
N ALA A 91 -2.35 12.08 -5.25
CA ALA A 91 -1.73 10.81 -4.90
C ALA A 91 -2.77 9.71 -4.62
N ALA A 92 -3.92 10.05 -4.05
CA ALA A 92 -5.02 9.11 -3.85
C ALA A 92 -5.60 8.61 -5.19
N ILE A 93 -5.71 9.48 -6.21
CA ILE A 93 -6.20 9.12 -7.55
C ILE A 93 -5.14 8.32 -8.32
N VAL A 94 -3.90 8.82 -8.34
CA VAL A 94 -2.79 8.20 -9.07
C VAL A 94 -2.27 6.94 -8.36
N GLN A 95 -2.62 6.75 -7.07
CA GLN A 95 -2.14 5.67 -6.18
C GLN A 95 -0.60 5.64 -6.06
N SER A 96 0.05 6.80 -6.25
CA SER A 96 1.51 6.92 -6.21
C SER A 96 1.95 8.32 -5.81
N SER A 97 2.50 8.47 -4.59
CA SER A 97 3.16 9.72 -4.19
C SER A 97 4.44 9.98 -4.98
N SER A 98 5.18 8.94 -5.36
CA SER A 98 6.41 9.09 -6.13
C SER A 98 6.17 9.76 -7.48
N VAL A 99 5.09 9.38 -8.18
CA VAL A 99 4.71 10.01 -9.47
C VAL A 99 4.29 11.46 -9.25
N VAL A 100 3.46 11.75 -8.25
CA VAL A 100 3.04 13.13 -7.93
C VAL A 100 4.23 13.99 -7.54
N ASN A 101 5.14 13.47 -6.72
CA ASN A 101 6.36 14.17 -6.31
C ASN A 101 7.27 14.44 -7.52
N PHE A 102 7.46 13.47 -8.42
CA PHE A 102 8.27 13.65 -9.62
C PHE A 102 7.72 14.74 -10.54
N ILE A 103 6.40 14.76 -10.79
CA ILE A 103 5.75 15.80 -11.58
C ILE A 103 5.89 17.16 -10.88
N THR A 104 5.66 17.21 -9.58
CA THR A 104 5.75 18.44 -8.77
C THR A 104 7.16 19.01 -8.80
N MET A 105 8.19 18.17 -8.62
CA MET A 105 9.60 18.57 -8.73
C MET A 105 9.92 19.09 -10.13
N GLY A 106 9.46 18.41 -11.19
CA GLY A 106 9.65 18.85 -12.56
C GLY A 106 8.98 20.19 -12.87
N LEU A 107 7.78 20.45 -12.33
CA LEU A 107 7.12 21.75 -12.46
C LEU A 107 7.88 22.87 -11.73
N THR A 108 8.52 22.54 -10.62
CA THR A 108 9.31 23.50 -9.86
C THR A 108 10.63 23.83 -10.56
N GLU A 109 11.31 22.84 -11.15
CA GLU A 109 12.49 23.11 -12.00
C GLU A 109 12.16 24.00 -13.19
N GLN A 110 10.95 23.86 -13.77
CA GLN A 110 10.47 24.70 -14.86
C GLN A 110 9.95 26.07 -14.37
N LYS A 111 10.09 26.41 -13.09
CA LYS A 111 9.62 27.65 -12.49
C LYS A 111 8.09 27.88 -12.60
N VAL A 112 7.34 26.81 -12.82
CA VAL A 112 5.87 26.83 -12.91
C VAL A 112 5.24 26.80 -11.50
N LEU A 113 5.94 26.19 -10.55
CA LEU A 113 5.53 26.06 -9.16
C LEU A 113 6.63 26.58 -8.25
N SER A 114 6.29 27.37 -7.22
CA SER A 114 7.27 27.77 -6.21
C SER A 114 7.69 26.58 -5.35
N MET A 115 8.93 26.57 -4.85
CA MET A 115 9.41 25.49 -3.96
C MET A 115 8.53 25.29 -2.74
N ARG A 116 8.00 26.38 -2.17
CA ARG A 116 7.10 26.32 -1.01
C ARG A 116 5.78 25.60 -1.34
N ALA A 117 5.15 25.94 -2.46
CA ALA A 117 3.94 25.28 -2.92
C ALA A 117 4.21 23.81 -3.27
N ALA A 118 5.32 23.53 -3.97
CA ALA A 118 5.74 22.18 -4.31
C ALA A 118 5.92 21.30 -3.07
N TRP A 119 6.60 21.81 -2.05
CA TRP A 119 6.80 21.02 -0.83
C TRP A 119 5.48 20.72 -0.11
N THR A 120 4.52 21.66 -0.08
CA THR A 120 3.19 21.39 0.50
C THR A 120 2.42 20.34 -0.27
N VAL A 121 2.54 20.30 -1.61
CA VAL A 121 1.98 19.22 -2.45
C VAL A 121 2.61 17.88 -2.11
N MET A 122 3.94 17.81 -1.97
CA MET A 122 4.66 16.58 -1.62
C MET A 122 4.26 16.06 -0.24
N ILE A 123 4.12 16.94 0.76
CA ILE A 123 3.59 16.62 2.09
C ILE A 123 2.21 15.96 1.97
N GLY A 124 1.31 16.57 1.20
CA GLY A 124 -0.02 16.03 0.98
C GLY A 124 -0.02 14.70 0.22
N ALA A 125 0.86 14.54 -0.76
CA ALA A 125 0.96 13.31 -1.54
C ALA A 125 1.30 12.09 -0.66
N ASN A 126 2.13 12.26 0.38
CA ASN A 126 2.42 11.20 1.35
C ASN A 126 1.16 10.79 2.13
N VAL A 127 0.29 11.74 2.47
CA VAL A 127 -1.00 11.44 3.11
C VAL A 127 -1.94 10.70 2.14
N GLY A 128 -2.01 11.14 0.88
CA GLY A 128 -2.92 10.56 -0.12
C GLY A 128 -2.66 9.09 -0.41
N THR A 129 -1.39 8.65 -0.37
CA THR A 129 -1.05 7.23 -0.60
C THR A 129 -1.51 6.29 0.50
N THR A 130 -1.87 6.80 1.68
CA THR A 130 -2.37 5.95 2.77
C THR A 130 -3.71 5.27 2.40
N LEU A 131 -4.47 5.84 1.45
CA LEU A 131 -5.70 5.24 0.95
C LEU A 131 -5.47 3.82 0.41
N THR A 132 -4.33 3.54 -0.22
CA THR A 132 -3.99 2.21 -0.72
C THR A 132 -4.00 1.16 0.39
N ALA A 133 -3.43 1.47 1.55
CA ALA A 133 -3.42 0.56 2.69
C ALA A 133 -4.84 0.22 3.18
N TRP A 134 -5.73 1.21 3.22
CA TRP A 134 -7.13 0.99 3.60
C TRP A 134 -7.90 0.13 2.59
N LEU A 135 -7.68 0.36 1.29
CA LEU A 135 -8.30 -0.45 0.24
C LEU A 135 -7.89 -1.93 0.35
N ILE A 136 -6.61 -2.19 0.66
CA ILE A 136 -6.11 -3.56 0.85
C ILE A 136 -6.65 -4.16 2.14
N ALA A 137 -6.59 -3.42 3.25
CA ALA A 137 -7.02 -3.89 4.57
C ALA A 137 -8.53 -4.23 4.63
N HIS A 138 -9.37 -3.50 3.89
CA HIS A 138 -10.80 -3.78 3.78
C HIS A 138 -11.15 -4.90 2.77
N LYS A 139 -10.14 -5.64 2.28
CA LYS A 139 -10.33 -6.80 1.40
C LYS A 139 -11.09 -6.48 0.09
N PHE A 140 -10.95 -5.25 -0.42
CA PHE A 140 -11.45 -4.91 -1.76
C PHE A 140 -10.80 -5.76 -2.87
N THR A 141 -9.82 -6.59 -2.50
CA THR A 141 -9.16 -7.54 -3.40
C THR A 141 -10.13 -8.47 -4.11
N GLY A 142 -11.27 -8.82 -3.49
CA GLY A 142 -12.32 -9.63 -4.12
C GLY A 142 -12.99 -8.97 -5.33
N LEU A 143 -12.86 -7.65 -5.51
CA LEU A 143 -13.38 -6.92 -6.68
C LEU A 143 -12.43 -6.96 -7.89
N GLY A 144 -11.21 -7.47 -7.72
CA GLY A 144 -10.22 -7.57 -8.79
C GLY A 144 -10.76 -8.14 -10.09
N PRO A 145 -11.34 -9.36 -10.09
CA PRO A 145 -11.89 -9.98 -11.31
C PRO A 145 -12.96 -9.13 -12.00
N ILE A 146 -13.79 -8.40 -11.25
CA ILE A 146 -14.84 -7.53 -11.82
C ILE A 146 -14.19 -6.37 -12.58
N PHE A 147 -13.24 -5.66 -11.97
CA PHE A 147 -12.55 -4.54 -12.61
C PHE A 147 -11.72 -5.00 -13.81
N VAL A 148 -11.06 -6.16 -13.73
CA VAL A 148 -10.33 -6.76 -14.87
C VAL A 148 -11.29 -7.03 -16.03
N SER A 149 -12.42 -7.67 -15.75
CA SER A 149 -13.40 -8.00 -16.79
C SER A 149 -14.02 -6.75 -17.42
N VAL A 150 -14.50 -5.83 -16.57
CA VAL A 150 -15.12 -4.58 -17.06
C VAL A 150 -14.11 -3.72 -17.81
N GLY A 151 -12.93 -3.48 -17.23
CA GLY A 151 -11.88 -2.68 -17.85
C GLY A 151 -11.35 -3.30 -19.14
N GLY A 152 -11.13 -4.64 -19.14
CA GLY A 152 -10.69 -5.40 -20.29
C GLY A 152 -11.69 -5.37 -21.44
N LEU A 153 -12.95 -5.68 -21.17
CA LEU A 153 -14.02 -5.60 -22.18
C LEU A 153 -14.19 -4.18 -22.71
N TRP A 154 -14.12 -3.19 -21.82
CA TRP A 154 -14.23 -1.78 -22.25
C TRP A 154 -13.04 -1.36 -23.13
N SER A 155 -11.82 -1.76 -22.79
CA SER A 155 -10.63 -1.44 -23.59
C SER A 155 -10.63 -2.14 -24.96
N LEU A 156 -11.25 -3.31 -25.09
CA LEU A 156 -11.32 -4.08 -26.34
C LEU A 156 -12.53 -3.69 -27.22
N PHE A 157 -13.70 -3.59 -26.62
CA PHE A 157 -14.98 -3.48 -27.33
C PHE A 157 -15.69 -2.14 -27.13
N GLY A 158 -15.23 -1.29 -26.23
CA GLY A 158 -15.83 0.02 -25.95
C GLY A 158 -15.79 0.96 -27.17
N PRO A 159 -16.61 2.01 -27.15
CA PRO A 159 -16.60 3.03 -28.20
C PRO A 159 -15.21 3.66 -28.36
N ARG A 160 -14.73 3.89 -29.58
CA ARG A 160 -13.37 4.41 -29.87
C ARG A 160 -12.99 5.62 -29.01
N ARG A 161 -13.93 6.53 -28.76
CA ARG A 161 -13.73 7.74 -27.96
C ARG A 161 -13.42 7.46 -26.48
N TRP A 162 -13.94 6.37 -25.91
CA TRP A 162 -13.88 6.06 -24.47
C TRP A 162 -13.02 4.85 -24.16
N ARG A 163 -12.51 4.16 -25.19
CA ARG A 163 -11.76 2.90 -25.06
C ARG A 163 -10.54 3.04 -24.16
N THR A 164 -9.84 4.18 -24.23
CA THR A 164 -8.65 4.48 -23.46
C THR A 164 -8.91 4.49 -21.94
N TYR A 165 -10.12 4.82 -21.50
CA TYR A 165 -10.49 4.79 -20.08
C TYR A 165 -10.64 3.36 -19.53
N GLY A 166 -10.76 2.37 -20.38
CA GLY A 166 -10.78 0.96 -19.98
C GLY A 166 -9.45 0.47 -19.42
N HIS A 167 -8.32 1.02 -19.92
CA HIS A 167 -6.98 0.58 -19.49
C HIS A 167 -6.71 0.83 -17.99
N PRO A 168 -6.91 2.03 -17.41
CA PRO A 168 -6.69 2.21 -15.98
C PRO A 168 -7.66 1.37 -15.13
N VAL A 169 -8.91 1.18 -15.57
CA VAL A 169 -9.86 0.29 -14.86
C VAL A 169 -9.35 -1.15 -14.86
N PHE A 170 -8.81 -1.62 -15.98
CA PHE A 170 -8.21 -2.94 -16.12
C PHE A 170 -6.99 -3.12 -15.19
N HIS A 171 -6.04 -2.18 -15.23
CA HIS A 171 -4.84 -2.24 -14.37
C HIS A 171 -5.19 -2.10 -12.88
N PHE A 172 -6.19 -1.28 -12.53
CA PHE A 172 -6.71 -1.21 -11.18
C PHE A 172 -7.25 -2.57 -10.70
N GLY A 173 -7.99 -3.26 -11.56
CA GLY A 173 -8.44 -4.62 -11.29
C GLY A 173 -7.29 -5.62 -11.13
N LEU A 174 -6.27 -5.53 -11.99
CA LEU A 174 -5.07 -6.39 -11.89
C LEU A 174 -4.29 -6.17 -10.58
N ILE A 175 -4.25 -4.95 -10.03
CA ILE A 175 -3.66 -4.68 -8.70
C ILE A 175 -4.36 -5.56 -7.64
N PHE A 176 -5.68 -5.54 -7.58
CA PHE A 176 -6.43 -6.31 -6.60
C PHE A 176 -6.38 -7.82 -6.87
N LEU A 177 -6.39 -8.23 -8.12
CA LEU A 177 -6.24 -9.64 -8.48
C LEU A 177 -4.86 -10.16 -8.05
N ALA A 178 -3.80 -9.41 -8.32
CA ALA A 178 -2.44 -9.76 -7.89
C ALA A 178 -2.32 -9.82 -6.37
N LEU A 179 -2.92 -8.87 -5.63
CA LEU A 179 -2.96 -8.90 -4.17
C LEU A 179 -3.70 -10.13 -3.63
N SER A 180 -4.78 -10.56 -4.29
CA SER A 180 -5.48 -11.81 -3.96
C SER A 180 -4.58 -13.03 -4.17
N LEU A 181 -3.85 -13.09 -5.29
CA LEU A 181 -2.87 -14.15 -5.56
C LEU A 181 -1.73 -14.14 -4.55
N ILE A 182 -1.18 -12.97 -4.20
CA ILE A 182 -0.16 -12.84 -3.15
C ILE A 182 -0.70 -13.39 -1.83
N SER A 183 -1.91 -13.00 -1.43
CA SER A 183 -2.52 -13.48 -0.18
C SER A 183 -2.66 -15.01 -0.16
N SER A 184 -3.14 -15.61 -1.25
CA SER A 184 -3.32 -17.05 -1.35
C SER A 184 -2.01 -17.84 -1.36
N THR A 185 -0.91 -17.22 -1.79
CA THR A 185 0.42 -17.85 -1.81
C THR A 185 1.21 -17.59 -0.53
N LEU A 186 1.04 -16.41 0.11
CA LEU A 186 1.72 -16.09 1.36
C LEU A 186 1.28 -16.98 2.53
N MET A 187 0.01 -17.31 2.61
CA MET A 187 -0.50 -18.13 3.74
C MET A 187 0.16 -19.51 3.82
N PRO A 188 0.26 -20.32 2.76
CA PRO A 188 1.00 -21.58 2.80
C PRO A 188 2.51 -21.39 3.03
N LEU A 189 3.13 -20.38 2.39
CA LEU A 189 4.54 -20.05 2.57
C LEU A 189 4.88 -19.66 4.01
N ALA A 190 4.00 -18.91 4.67
CA ALA A 190 4.18 -18.49 6.07
C ALA A 190 4.30 -19.67 7.04
N GLN A 191 3.84 -20.87 6.65
CA GLN A 191 3.92 -22.08 7.46
C GLN A 191 5.20 -22.90 7.21
N THR A 192 6.02 -22.52 6.23
CA THR A 192 7.28 -23.24 5.96
C THR A 192 8.35 -22.86 6.97
N PRO A 193 9.18 -23.84 7.46
CA PRO A 193 10.22 -23.58 8.45
C PRO A 193 11.23 -22.51 8.01
N GLU A 194 11.56 -22.48 6.72
CA GLU A 194 12.50 -21.52 6.13
C GLU A 194 11.99 -20.09 6.25
N VAL A 195 10.71 -19.86 5.90
CA VAL A 195 10.07 -18.54 5.96
C VAL A 195 9.86 -18.11 7.41
N LEU A 196 9.45 -19.01 8.30
CA LEU A 196 9.34 -18.73 9.73
C LEU A 196 10.70 -18.34 10.34
N SER A 197 11.76 -19.07 9.98
CA SER A 197 13.12 -18.77 10.41
C SER A 197 13.56 -17.38 9.94
N TRP A 198 13.27 -17.05 8.67
CA TRP A 198 13.57 -15.74 8.10
C TRP A 198 12.74 -14.62 8.78
N ALA A 199 11.44 -14.82 8.95
CA ALA A 199 10.58 -13.86 9.65
C ALA A 199 11.04 -13.62 11.08
N GLY A 200 11.55 -14.64 11.78
CA GLY A 200 12.17 -14.54 13.09
C GLY A 200 13.41 -13.63 13.13
N THR A 201 14.05 -13.37 11.97
CA THR A 201 15.16 -12.40 11.92
C THR A 201 14.70 -10.96 12.09
N LEU A 202 13.42 -10.66 11.81
CA LEU A 202 12.78 -9.34 12.03
C LEU A 202 12.38 -9.12 13.50
N SER A 203 13.10 -9.72 14.43
CA SER A 203 12.76 -9.80 15.87
C SER A 203 12.85 -8.48 16.64
N THR A 204 13.33 -7.40 16.02
CA THR A 204 13.48 -6.11 16.71
C THR A 204 12.91 -4.95 15.88
N PRO A 205 12.41 -3.89 16.55
CA PRO A 205 11.94 -2.68 15.88
C PRO A 205 12.91 -2.10 14.85
N LEU A 206 14.20 -2.06 15.19
CA LEU A 206 15.23 -1.52 14.29
C LEU A 206 15.40 -2.38 13.03
N ARG A 207 15.41 -3.71 13.15
CA ARG A 207 15.53 -4.61 12.00
C ARG A 207 14.30 -4.51 11.09
N ALA A 208 13.11 -4.44 11.66
CA ALA A 208 11.86 -4.25 10.93
C ALA A 208 11.85 -2.90 10.18
N LEU A 209 12.31 -1.82 10.82
CA LEU A 209 12.44 -0.50 10.21
C LEU A 209 13.45 -0.50 9.06
N ILE A 210 14.65 -1.07 9.25
CA ILE A 210 15.67 -1.17 8.20
C ILE A 210 15.15 -2.04 7.04
N PHE A 211 14.46 -3.13 7.34
CA PHE A 211 13.85 -3.98 6.33
C PHE A 211 12.81 -3.22 5.48
N GLY A 212 11.87 -2.51 6.13
CA GLY A 212 10.87 -1.70 5.44
C GLY A 212 11.49 -0.60 4.57
N ALA A 213 12.52 0.10 5.08
CA ALA A 213 13.23 1.11 4.32
C ALA A 213 13.99 0.51 3.12
N GLY A 214 14.76 -0.56 3.33
CA GLY A 214 15.53 -1.23 2.29
C GLY A 214 14.64 -1.82 1.20
N LEU A 215 13.53 -2.47 1.59
CA LEU A 215 12.56 -3.01 0.63
C LEU A 215 11.89 -1.90 -0.20
N THR A 216 11.56 -0.76 0.42
CA THR A 216 11.01 0.40 -0.30
C THR A 216 12.04 0.98 -1.27
N MET A 217 13.29 1.07 -0.90
CA MET A 217 14.36 1.53 -1.81
C MET A 217 14.52 0.59 -3.01
N LEU A 218 14.44 -0.72 -2.78
CA LEU A 218 14.56 -1.74 -3.83
C LEU A 218 13.35 -1.69 -4.79
N VAL A 219 12.14 -1.67 -4.23
CA VAL A 219 10.88 -1.69 -5.00
C VAL A 219 10.51 -0.29 -5.54
N GLN A 220 11.07 0.76 -4.97
CA GLN A 220 10.80 2.18 -5.28
C GLN A 220 9.33 2.60 -5.01
N SER A 221 8.65 1.91 -4.10
CA SER A 221 7.26 2.20 -3.76
C SER A 221 6.93 1.75 -2.33
N SER A 222 6.68 2.71 -1.44
CA SER A 222 6.21 2.41 -0.08
C SER A 222 4.80 1.82 -0.04
N SER A 223 3.93 2.22 -0.98
CA SER A 223 2.57 1.66 -1.06
C SER A 223 2.58 0.15 -1.31
N VAL A 224 3.54 -0.35 -2.11
CA VAL A 224 3.75 -1.77 -2.32
C VAL A 224 4.18 -2.45 -1.02
N VAL A 225 5.19 -1.90 -0.35
CA VAL A 225 5.72 -2.47 0.89
C VAL A 225 4.66 -2.48 1.98
N VAL A 226 3.90 -1.38 2.14
CA VAL A 226 2.79 -1.31 3.09
C VAL A 226 1.70 -2.32 2.73
N GLY A 227 1.35 -2.44 1.45
CA GLY A 227 0.36 -3.43 0.98
C GLY A 227 0.79 -4.87 1.28
N LEU A 228 2.05 -5.22 1.01
CA LEU A 228 2.62 -6.52 1.37
C LEU A 228 2.63 -6.73 2.89
N THR A 229 2.92 -5.68 3.66
CA THR A 229 2.88 -5.73 5.14
C THR A 229 1.46 -6.02 5.64
N VAL A 230 0.43 -5.36 5.09
CA VAL A 230 -0.99 -5.63 5.42
C VAL A 230 -1.31 -7.12 5.21
N LEU A 231 -0.92 -7.68 4.05
CA LEU A 231 -1.16 -9.08 3.74
C LEU A 231 -0.35 -10.04 4.63
N SER A 232 0.92 -9.70 4.90
CA SER A 232 1.81 -10.52 5.73
C SER A 232 1.33 -10.61 7.18
N VAL A 233 0.83 -9.51 7.73
CA VAL A 233 0.24 -9.50 9.09
C VAL A 233 -1.09 -10.25 9.12
N ALA A 234 -1.95 -10.04 8.11
CA ALA A 234 -3.20 -10.77 7.99
C ALA A 234 -2.99 -12.28 7.83
N GLY A 235 -1.88 -12.69 7.20
CA GLY A 235 -1.47 -14.09 7.04
C GLY A 235 -0.67 -14.66 8.24
N GLY A 236 -0.40 -13.86 9.27
CA GLY A 236 0.36 -14.31 10.46
C GLY A 236 1.87 -14.45 10.24
N LEU A 237 2.42 -13.94 9.13
CA LEU A 237 3.85 -14.01 8.82
C LEU A 237 4.69 -13.00 9.62
N ILE A 238 4.13 -11.83 9.89
CA ILE A 238 4.78 -10.75 10.65
C ILE A 238 3.88 -10.40 11.83
N GLU A 239 4.47 -10.25 13.00
CA GLU A 239 3.74 -9.79 14.18
C GLU A 239 3.22 -8.36 13.99
N PRO A 240 1.98 -8.04 14.44
CA PRO A 240 1.42 -6.71 14.31
C PRO A 240 2.32 -5.60 14.85
N GLU A 241 3.00 -5.82 15.98
CA GLU A 241 3.90 -4.84 16.58
C GLU A 241 5.14 -4.56 15.70
N LEU A 242 5.70 -5.58 15.06
CA LEU A 242 6.85 -5.42 14.16
C LEU A 242 6.44 -4.78 12.83
N SER A 243 5.22 -5.05 12.36
CA SER A 243 4.68 -4.45 11.14
C SER A 243 4.62 -2.93 11.20
N ILE A 244 4.39 -2.37 12.38
CA ILE A 244 4.42 -0.92 12.63
C ILE A 244 5.76 -0.33 12.19
N TRP A 245 6.86 -0.97 12.55
CA TRP A 245 8.20 -0.51 12.23
C TRP A 245 8.56 -0.72 10.76
N VAL A 246 8.04 -1.79 10.13
CA VAL A 246 8.15 -1.98 8.67
C VAL A 246 7.50 -0.82 7.93
N VAL A 247 6.30 -0.40 8.34
CA VAL A 247 5.56 0.72 7.75
C VAL A 247 6.31 2.05 7.93
N VAL A 248 6.80 2.32 9.13
CA VAL A 248 7.58 3.54 9.40
C VAL A 248 8.86 3.54 8.57
N GLY A 249 9.55 2.39 8.49
CA GLY A 249 10.71 2.21 7.63
C GLY A 249 10.39 2.44 6.15
N ALA A 250 9.26 1.92 5.66
CA ALA A 250 8.82 2.11 4.28
C ALA A 250 8.65 3.61 3.92
N ASN A 251 8.12 4.42 4.84
CA ASN A 251 8.02 5.86 4.63
C ASN A 251 9.41 6.52 4.55
N LEU A 252 10.36 6.15 5.42
CA LEU A 252 11.74 6.63 5.32
C LEU A 252 12.39 6.26 3.99
N GLY A 253 12.17 5.02 3.52
CA GLY A 253 12.64 4.56 2.21
C GLY A 253 12.15 5.43 1.05
N THR A 254 10.93 5.96 1.14
CA THR A 254 10.37 6.86 0.13
C THR A 254 11.19 8.16 -0.01
N GLY A 255 11.65 8.74 1.09
CA GLY A 255 12.52 9.91 1.08
C GLY A 255 13.84 9.65 0.31
N TRP A 256 14.45 8.49 0.51
CA TRP A 256 15.64 8.07 -0.24
C TRP A 256 15.37 7.86 -1.73
N VAL A 257 14.25 7.21 -2.08
CA VAL A 257 13.83 7.06 -3.48
C VAL A 257 13.66 8.42 -4.15
N ALA A 258 13.04 9.39 -3.46
CA ALA A 258 12.87 10.75 -3.97
C ALA A 258 14.22 11.44 -4.20
N LEU A 259 15.21 11.26 -3.31
CA LEU A 259 16.57 11.79 -3.48
C LEU A 259 17.25 11.22 -4.73
N PHE A 260 17.16 9.91 -4.97
CA PHE A 260 17.71 9.30 -6.18
C PHE A 260 17.03 9.83 -7.44
N THR A 261 15.71 9.87 -7.45
CA THR A 261 14.92 10.29 -8.60
C THR A 261 15.14 11.77 -8.92
N SER A 262 15.29 12.62 -7.90
CA SER A 262 15.52 14.05 -8.08
C SER A 262 16.86 14.38 -8.71
N SER A 263 17.85 13.50 -8.61
CA SER A 263 19.17 13.72 -9.19
C SER A 263 19.14 13.86 -10.73
N SER A 264 18.14 13.28 -11.39
CA SER A 264 17.95 13.35 -12.84
C SER A 264 17.18 14.61 -13.28
N LEU A 265 16.56 15.36 -12.36
CA LEU A 265 15.73 16.52 -12.67
C LEU A 265 16.49 17.83 -12.56
N GLY A 266 17.20 18.05 -11.44
CA GLY A 266 17.94 19.27 -11.23
C GLY A 266 18.12 19.66 -9.76
N PRO A 267 18.81 20.81 -9.50
CA PRO A 267 19.19 21.21 -8.15
C PRO A 267 17.99 21.60 -7.25
N ILE A 268 16.93 22.14 -7.81
CA ILE A 268 15.73 22.53 -7.06
C ILE A 268 14.99 21.26 -6.61
N ALA A 269 14.82 20.31 -7.53
CA ALA A 269 14.20 19.02 -7.23
C ALA A 269 14.95 18.26 -6.12
N ARG A 270 16.30 18.28 -6.19
CA ARG A 270 17.13 17.67 -5.15
C ARG A 270 16.93 18.32 -3.77
N ARG A 271 16.83 19.65 -3.70
CA ARG A 271 16.55 20.35 -2.43
C ARG A 271 15.16 20.03 -1.88
N LEU A 272 14.13 19.96 -2.75
CA LEU A 272 12.79 19.52 -2.38
C LEU A 272 12.79 18.12 -1.80
N SER A 273 13.53 17.20 -2.44
CA SER A 273 13.67 15.84 -1.93
C SER A 273 14.40 15.78 -0.59
N MET A 274 15.41 16.61 -0.37
CA MET A 274 16.09 16.73 0.93
C MET A 274 15.14 17.24 2.01
N PHE A 275 14.29 18.21 1.70
CA PHE A 275 13.29 18.71 2.64
C PHE A 275 12.25 17.65 2.98
N ASN A 276 11.84 16.86 1.98
CA ASN A 276 10.90 15.75 2.21
C ASN A 276 11.55 14.61 3.03
N ALA A 277 12.79 14.23 2.74
CA ALA A 277 13.52 13.25 3.55
C ALA A 277 13.75 13.75 4.99
N GLY A 278 14.03 15.04 5.17
CA GLY A 278 14.09 15.67 6.50
C GLY A 278 12.76 15.58 7.26
N LEU A 279 11.64 15.78 6.56
CA LEU A 279 10.31 15.61 7.13
C LEU A 279 10.06 14.16 7.59
N ASP A 280 10.45 13.17 6.79
CA ASP A 280 10.30 11.76 7.13
C ASP A 280 11.13 11.40 8.38
N LEU A 281 12.33 11.96 8.54
CA LEU A 281 13.15 11.80 9.74
C LEU A 281 12.52 12.51 10.97
N CYS A 282 11.97 13.70 10.80
CA CYS A 282 11.22 14.38 11.88
C CYS A 282 9.96 13.59 12.25
N GLY A 283 9.28 13.01 11.27
CA GLY A 283 8.15 12.09 11.47
C GLY A 283 8.54 10.85 12.25
N LEU A 284 9.70 10.24 11.95
CA LEU A 284 10.24 9.13 12.74
C LEU A 284 10.50 9.55 14.19
N ALA A 285 11.14 10.70 14.41
CA ALA A 285 11.41 11.20 15.76
C ALA A 285 10.12 11.43 16.54
N LEU A 286 9.11 12.04 15.91
CA LEU A 286 7.78 12.23 16.50
C LEU A 286 7.11 10.88 16.80
N PHE A 287 7.21 9.91 15.90
CA PHE A 287 6.66 8.58 16.08
C PHE A 287 7.29 7.87 17.29
N VAL A 288 8.61 7.84 17.34
CA VAL A 288 9.35 7.20 18.45
C VAL A 288 9.06 7.88 19.78
N ALA A 289 9.00 9.21 19.81
CA ALA A 289 8.84 9.96 21.06
C ALA A 289 7.40 9.91 21.60
N VAL A 290 6.40 9.97 20.75
CA VAL A 290 5.00 10.22 21.13
C VAL A 290 4.01 9.29 20.49
N LEU A 291 4.03 9.22 19.15
CA LEU A 291 2.94 8.62 18.39
C LEU A 291 2.75 7.13 18.65
N GLN A 292 3.83 6.38 18.84
CA GLN A 292 3.76 4.95 19.16
C GLN A 292 2.98 4.65 20.46
N PHE A 293 2.99 5.57 21.42
CA PHE A 293 2.22 5.42 22.65
C PHE A 293 0.78 5.88 22.47
N ALA A 294 0.56 6.99 21.74
CA ALA A 294 -0.75 7.55 21.49
C ALA A 294 -1.62 6.66 20.58
N ILE A 295 -1.02 5.90 19.67
CA ILE A 295 -1.74 5.04 18.73
C ILE A 295 -2.17 3.69 19.34
N ARG A 296 -1.50 3.21 20.40
CA ARG A 296 -1.78 1.91 21.03
C ARG A 296 -3.25 1.71 21.43
N PRO A 297 -3.93 2.68 22.10
CA PRO A 297 -5.33 2.53 22.42
C PRO A 297 -6.22 2.39 21.17
N LEU A 298 -5.87 3.08 20.07
CA LEU A 298 -6.61 3.02 18.81
C LEU A 298 -6.38 1.67 18.11
N LEU A 299 -5.17 1.10 18.19
CA LEU A 299 -4.87 -0.22 17.66
C LEU A 299 -5.69 -1.31 18.39
N ALA A 300 -5.87 -1.17 19.69
CA ALA A 300 -6.66 -2.12 20.49
C ALA A 300 -8.14 -2.14 20.07
N LEU A 301 -8.64 -1.06 19.45
CA LEU A 301 -10.01 -0.99 18.93
C LEU A 301 -10.15 -1.58 17.53
N MET A 302 -9.03 -1.88 16.84
CA MET A 302 -9.05 -2.44 15.49
C MET A 302 -9.04 -3.97 15.55
N PRO A 303 -10.11 -4.65 15.12
CA PRO A 303 -10.24 -6.11 15.25
C PRO A 303 -9.30 -6.87 14.30
N GLU A 304 -8.94 -6.27 13.15
CA GLU A 304 -8.12 -6.92 12.13
C GLU A 304 -6.72 -6.32 12.08
N PRO A 305 -5.66 -7.16 12.11
CA PRO A 305 -4.27 -6.68 12.06
C PRO A 305 -3.94 -5.85 10.82
N GLY A 306 -4.55 -6.17 9.67
CA GLY A 306 -4.38 -5.37 8.44
C GLY A 306 -4.89 -3.93 8.58
N LEU A 307 -5.99 -3.72 9.31
CA LEU A 307 -6.51 -2.37 9.61
C LEU A 307 -5.57 -1.60 10.55
N GLN A 308 -4.90 -2.29 11.48
CA GLN A 308 -3.90 -1.68 12.34
C GLN A 308 -2.74 -1.12 11.52
N VAL A 309 -2.26 -1.86 10.52
CA VAL A 309 -1.20 -1.41 9.59
C VAL A 309 -1.64 -0.16 8.83
N ALA A 310 -2.86 -0.15 8.29
CA ALA A 310 -3.41 0.99 7.56
C ALA A 310 -3.56 2.23 8.46
N LEU A 311 -3.99 2.03 9.72
CA LEU A 311 -4.10 3.10 10.72
C LEU A 311 -2.73 3.69 11.06
N VAL A 312 -1.72 2.86 11.31
CA VAL A 312 -0.35 3.31 11.59
C VAL A 312 0.20 4.11 10.42
N HIS A 313 0.03 3.61 9.19
CA HIS A 313 0.47 4.32 7.98
C HIS A 313 -0.18 5.69 7.85
N SER A 314 -1.50 5.76 8.09
CA SER A 314 -2.24 7.03 8.06
C SER A 314 -1.84 7.97 9.18
N ALA A 315 -1.71 7.47 10.41
CA ALA A 315 -1.35 8.26 11.58
C ALA A 315 0.07 8.85 11.43
N PHE A 316 1.03 8.06 10.94
CA PHE A 316 2.38 8.52 10.68
C PHE A 316 2.39 9.67 9.65
N ASN A 317 1.80 9.46 8.47
CA ASN A 317 1.81 10.47 7.40
C ASN A 317 1.00 11.70 7.77
N LEU A 318 -0.16 11.53 8.42
CA LEU A 318 -1.01 12.65 8.81
C LEU A 318 -0.36 13.51 9.92
N SER A 319 0.27 12.86 10.92
CA SER A 319 0.97 13.58 12.00
C SER A 319 2.21 14.31 11.47
N ALA A 320 2.99 13.69 10.59
CA ALA A 320 4.12 14.34 9.92
C ALA A 320 3.66 15.53 9.07
N ALA A 321 2.58 15.36 8.30
CA ALA A 321 2.00 16.43 7.50
C ALA A 321 1.45 17.57 8.36
N ALA A 322 0.72 17.25 9.43
CA ALA A 322 0.21 18.27 10.36
C ALA A 322 1.35 19.06 11.00
N MET A 323 2.38 18.37 11.50
CA MET A 323 3.59 19.00 12.05
C MET A 323 4.23 19.94 11.02
N ALA A 324 4.48 19.44 9.80
CA ALA A 324 5.11 20.23 8.74
C ALA A 324 4.28 21.46 8.36
N LEU A 325 2.97 21.29 8.15
CA LEU A 325 2.08 22.38 7.75
C LEU A 325 1.91 23.43 8.87
N LEU A 326 1.87 23.00 10.12
CA LEU A 326 1.78 23.92 11.25
C LEU A 326 3.08 24.72 11.41
N LEU A 327 4.21 24.06 11.34
CA LEU A 327 5.53 24.66 11.53
C LEU A 327 6.06 25.40 10.29
N LEU A 328 5.45 25.18 9.11
CA LEU A 328 5.90 25.75 7.84
C LEU A 328 6.19 27.27 7.89
N PRO A 329 5.39 28.14 8.52
CA PRO A 329 5.67 29.56 8.53
C PRO A 329 7.01 29.92 9.21
N TRP A 330 7.36 29.17 10.26
CA TRP A 330 8.61 29.42 11.01
C TRP A 330 9.81 28.70 10.35
N ILE A 331 9.61 27.47 9.89
CA ILE A 331 10.67 26.69 9.23
C ILE A 331 11.02 27.29 7.87
N TRP A 332 10.02 27.82 7.13
CA TRP A 332 10.24 28.33 5.78
C TRP A 332 11.21 29.50 5.76
N SER A 333 11.12 30.44 6.71
CA SER A 333 12.08 31.56 6.81
C SER A 333 13.53 31.12 6.98
N TYR A 334 13.74 29.94 7.58
CA TYR A 334 15.06 29.29 7.65
C TYR A 334 15.41 28.56 6.36
N LEU A 335 14.49 27.80 5.78
CA LEU A 335 14.70 27.03 4.56
C LEU A 335 14.90 27.93 3.34
N GLU A 336 14.31 29.13 3.31
CA GLU A 336 14.51 30.10 2.22
C GLU A 336 15.99 30.46 1.98
N ARG A 337 16.86 30.34 2.98
CA ARG A 337 18.30 30.53 2.84
C ARG A 337 18.95 29.50 1.92
N PHE A 338 18.34 28.34 1.80
CA PHE A 338 18.78 27.23 0.94
C PHE A 338 18.01 27.18 -0.39
N VAL A 339 17.03 28.08 -0.58
CA VAL A 339 16.26 28.17 -1.83
C VAL A 339 16.97 29.14 -2.75
N PRO A 340 17.28 28.78 -4.01
CA PRO A 340 17.80 29.71 -4.98
C PRO A 340 16.84 30.86 -5.22
N GLU A 341 17.33 32.06 -5.42
CA GLU A 341 16.48 33.23 -5.70
C GLU A 341 15.51 33.00 -6.86
N GLU A 342 15.96 32.23 -7.84
CA GLU A 342 15.19 31.88 -9.02
C GLU A 342 14.01 30.92 -8.77
N ALA A 343 13.93 30.30 -7.58
CA ALA A 343 12.93 29.31 -7.21
C ALA A 343 12.00 29.83 -6.08
N LYS A 344 12.23 31.03 -5.60
CA LYS A 344 11.37 31.72 -4.65
C LYS A 344 10.11 32.22 -5.35
#